data_fc43d0ab08330a1d1f7ab4af5df51095
#
_entry.id   fc43d0ab08330a1d1f7ab4af5df51095
#
_cell.length_a   1.000
_cell.length_b   1.000
_cell.length_c   1.000
_cell.angle_alpha   90.00
_cell.angle_beta   90.00
_cell.angle_gamma   90.00
#
_symmetry.space_group_name_H-M   'P 1'
#
loop_
_entity.id
_entity.type
_entity.pdbx_description
1 polymer ?
#
loop_
_entity_poly.entity_id
_entity_poly.type
_entity_poly.pdbx_seq_one_letter_code
_entity_poly.pdbx_strand_id
1 'polypeptide(L)'
;MAVMMLITLYTSRIVLDTLGIEDYGIYNIIGGIVVMFSFLNMTLTIAIRRFLSVALAAKDKARFMEVFRASVLAVFIASVIIIIGLETIGLWFLNNKINIPIHRIYAANCTFQLSILTFLCNINSVPYNSAIVSCERMGVYTYIGIAESFLKLGLILLLPLYGTDKLIVYSVVIFLIALSVFSFNYGYFRFRIVRIRNSFKAQVGDVIAIFNFSAWSVLGSIVFMLATQGVNIIFNIFFGVALNAALGIAQQINSAINQFVGNFQTAFNPPLTKSYALNGLDSKTFDFVCDTSRMTFLLVTVISFPVILNMNGLLSIWLVKVPEYAVEFSILFILYTALDGCSGPLYILVYANGKIRGYQILLSAIQVVYVISVYVLCIYGMSPISILSLNVVNGLLLFAGRLAVLRHIMQFPVIVYLKRVFVSALYSLLLLFLFGVFIENGISGENSITLLIRLFLSGIVVLVVLYFLYLM
;
A
#
# COMPACT_ATOMS: atom_id res chain seq x y z
N MET A 1 -0.48 -8.13 12.10
CA MET A 1 -0.87 -6.90 11.38
C MET A 1 -1.56 -5.89 12.29
N ALA A 2 -2.70 -6.22 12.93
CA ALA A 2 -3.36 -5.33 13.89
C ALA A 2 -2.41 -4.82 14.99
N VAL A 3 -1.61 -5.71 15.58
CA VAL A 3 -0.60 -5.37 16.58
C VAL A 3 0.41 -4.35 16.05
N MET A 4 0.91 -4.52 14.82
CA MET A 4 1.85 -3.57 14.19
C MET A 4 1.22 -2.19 13.99
N MET A 5 -0.07 -2.16 13.60
CA MET A 5 -0.80 -0.90 13.43
C MET A 5 -1.00 -0.18 14.77
N LEU A 6 -1.41 -0.89 15.81
CA LEU A 6 -1.53 -0.32 17.17
C LEU A 6 -0.20 0.22 17.70
N ILE A 7 0.88 -0.53 17.51
CA ILE A 7 2.24 -0.09 17.87
C ILE A 7 2.60 1.20 17.10
N THR A 8 2.31 1.27 15.79
CA THR A 8 2.63 2.45 14.98
C THR A 8 1.85 3.69 15.45
N LEU A 9 0.55 3.55 15.75
CA LEU A 9 -0.26 4.65 16.29
C LEU A 9 0.23 5.11 17.66
N TYR A 10 0.58 4.17 18.54
CA TYR A 10 1.11 4.49 19.87
C TYR A 10 2.49 5.15 19.78
N THR A 11 3.39 4.65 18.94
CA THR A 11 4.72 5.23 18.73
C THR A 11 4.66 6.65 18.16
N SER A 12 3.74 6.94 17.23
CA SER A 12 3.60 8.30 16.67
C SER A 12 3.22 9.33 17.72
N ARG A 13 2.36 8.95 18.68
CA ARG A 13 2.01 9.80 19.82
C ARG A 13 3.23 10.11 20.70
N ILE A 14 4.01 9.07 21.07
CA ILE A 14 5.21 9.26 21.90
C ILE A 14 6.24 10.14 21.19
N VAL A 15 6.41 9.95 19.89
CA VAL A 15 7.34 10.75 19.08
C VAL A 15 6.93 12.23 19.07
N LEU A 16 5.64 12.51 18.87
CA LEU A 16 5.11 13.87 18.88
C LEU A 16 5.29 14.53 20.24
N ASP A 17 4.97 13.80 21.33
CA ASP A 17 5.13 14.31 22.69
C ASP A 17 6.60 14.56 23.05
N THR A 18 7.52 13.76 22.53
CA THR A 18 8.96 13.83 22.85
C THR A 18 9.72 14.86 22.03
N LEU A 19 9.44 14.94 20.72
CA LEU A 19 10.08 15.88 19.79
C LEU A 19 9.46 17.28 19.87
N GLY A 20 8.17 17.36 20.23
CA GLY A 20 7.39 18.58 20.10
C GLY A 20 6.97 18.85 18.63
N ILE A 21 6.10 19.86 18.47
CA ILE A 21 5.46 20.16 17.17
C ILE A 21 6.50 20.60 16.12
N GLU A 22 7.49 21.40 16.53
CA GLU A 22 8.49 21.98 15.62
C GLU A 22 9.40 20.89 15.02
N ASP A 23 10.05 20.08 15.86
CA ASP A 23 10.97 19.03 15.42
C ASP A 23 10.24 17.90 14.69
N TYR A 24 9.02 17.55 15.14
CA TYR A 24 8.18 16.58 14.42
C TYR A 24 7.78 17.11 13.04
N GLY A 25 7.49 18.43 12.93
CA GLY A 25 7.24 19.07 11.64
C GLY A 25 8.44 19.02 10.71
N ILE A 26 9.64 19.33 11.19
CA ILE A 26 10.90 19.23 10.42
C ILE A 26 11.11 17.79 9.92
N TYR A 27 10.96 16.80 10.82
CA TYR A 27 11.10 15.38 10.44
C TYR A 27 10.13 14.97 9.34
N ASN A 28 8.85 15.38 9.44
CA ASN A 28 7.84 15.05 8.44
C ASN A 28 8.13 15.70 7.07
N ILE A 29 8.61 16.93 7.04
CA ILE A 29 8.99 17.61 5.78
C ILE A 29 10.17 16.88 5.14
N ILE A 30 11.21 16.56 5.91
CA ILE A 30 12.38 15.82 5.44
C ILE A 30 11.99 14.42 4.96
N GLY A 31 11.20 13.72 5.77
CA GLY A 31 10.65 12.42 5.40
C GLY A 31 9.84 12.48 4.11
N GLY A 32 9.04 13.55 3.92
CA GLY A 32 8.26 13.78 2.70
C GLY A 32 9.12 13.82 1.44
N ILE A 33 10.29 14.49 1.47
CA ILE A 33 11.23 14.54 0.34
C ILE A 33 11.72 13.13 -0.01
N VAL A 34 12.12 12.36 1.01
CA VAL A 34 12.66 11.00 0.80
C VAL A 34 11.55 10.03 0.36
N VAL A 35 10.34 10.15 0.94
CA VAL A 35 9.17 9.34 0.58
C VAL A 35 8.74 9.56 -0.87
N MET A 36 9.02 10.71 -1.47
CA MET A 36 8.78 10.92 -2.91
C MET A 36 9.46 9.86 -3.80
N PHE A 37 10.54 9.25 -3.32
CA PHE A 37 11.24 8.17 -4.04
C PHE A 37 10.73 6.76 -3.69
N SER A 38 9.79 6.64 -2.75
CA SER A 38 9.28 5.32 -2.30
C SER A 38 8.54 4.53 -3.39
N PHE A 39 7.99 5.21 -4.43
CA PHE A 39 7.39 4.53 -5.58
C PHE A 39 8.39 3.62 -6.30
N LEU A 40 9.69 3.96 -6.28
CA LEU A 40 10.75 3.12 -6.86
C LEU A 40 10.91 1.80 -6.08
N ASN A 41 10.82 1.86 -4.75
CA ASN A 41 10.81 0.65 -3.90
C ASN A 41 9.67 -0.30 -4.30
N MET A 42 8.47 0.24 -4.48
CA MET A 42 7.28 -0.55 -4.82
C MET A 42 7.41 -1.19 -6.21
N THR A 43 7.82 -0.40 -7.20
CA THR A 43 7.92 -0.89 -8.58
C THR A 43 9.04 -1.92 -8.76
N LEU A 44 10.21 -1.71 -8.14
CA LEU A 44 11.29 -2.67 -8.13
C LEU A 44 10.89 -3.97 -7.39
N THR A 45 10.18 -3.86 -6.27
CA THR A 45 9.66 -5.02 -5.54
C THR A 45 8.76 -5.88 -6.43
N ILE A 46 7.83 -5.28 -7.15
CA ILE A 46 6.91 -5.98 -8.06
C ILE A 46 7.70 -6.68 -9.18
N ALA A 47 8.61 -5.95 -9.82
CA ALA A 47 9.44 -6.50 -10.89
C ALA A 47 10.28 -7.70 -10.41
N ILE A 48 11.02 -7.52 -9.33
CA ILE A 48 11.92 -8.53 -8.79
C ILE A 48 11.16 -9.78 -8.33
N ARG A 49 10.03 -9.61 -7.61
CA ARG A 49 9.16 -10.74 -7.20
C ARG A 49 8.66 -11.53 -8.40
N ARG A 50 8.25 -10.84 -9.47
CA ARG A 50 7.82 -11.50 -10.71
C ARG A 50 8.93 -12.37 -11.31
N PHE A 51 10.11 -11.78 -11.56
CA PHE A 51 11.21 -12.51 -12.20
C PHE A 51 11.70 -13.68 -11.33
N LEU A 52 11.81 -13.50 -10.00
CA LEU A 52 12.18 -14.57 -9.07
C LEU A 52 11.12 -15.69 -9.02
N SER A 53 9.82 -15.34 -8.99
CA SER A 53 8.73 -16.33 -8.97
C SER A 53 8.69 -17.14 -10.25
N VAL A 54 8.94 -16.53 -11.41
CA VAL A 54 9.02 -17.22 -12.70
C VAL A 54 10.22 -18.20 -12.72
N ALA A 55 11.39 -17.76 -12.25
CA ALA A 55 12.58 -18.62 -12.17
C ALA A 55 12.36 -19.82 -11.22
N LEU A 56 11.68 -19.61 -10.09
CA LEU A 56 11.31 -20.68 -9.16
C LEU A 56 10.30 -21.67 -9.77
N ALA A 57 9.34 -21.17 -10.56
CA ALA A 57 8.36 -21.99 -11.27
C ALA A 57 9.04 -23.01 -12.22
N ALA A 58 10.09 -22.57 -12.90
CA ALA A 58 10.91 -23.43 -13.77
C ALA A 58 11.78 -24.45 -13.00
N LYS A 59 11.77 -24.42 -11.65
CA LYS A 59 12.62 -25.25 -10.76
C LYS A 59 14.14 -25.13 -11.04
N ASP A 60 14.55 -24.10 -11.75
CA ASP A 60 15.95 -23.82 -12.10
C ASP A 60 16.60 -22.94 -11.02
N LYS A 61 17.35 -23.60 -10.13
CA LYS A 61 18.07 -22.90 -9.05
C LYS A 61 19.18 -21.99 -9.57
N ALA A 62 19.82 -22.36 -10.69
CA ALA A 62 20.86 -21.53 -11.30
C ALA A 62 20.25 -20.24 -11.81
N ARG A 63 19.17 -20.35 -12.58
CA ARG A 63 18.40 -19.19 -13.09
C ARG A 63 17.87 -18.28 -12.00
N PHE A 64 17.35 -18.85 -10.90
CA PHE A 64 16.94 -18.08 -9.73
C PHE A 64 18.09 -17.23 -9.17
N MET A 65 19.29 -17.80 -9.06
CA MET A 65 20.46 -17.10 -8.54
C MET A 65 20.99 -16.03 -9.49
N GLU A 66 20.94 -16.26 -10.81
CA GLU A 66 21.28 -15.25 -11.82
C GLU A 66 20.35 -14.05 -11.72
N VAL A 67 19.04 -14.30 -11.73
CA VAL A 67 17.99 -13.25 -11.60
C VAL A 67 18.13 -12.52 -10.27
N PHE A 68 18.39 -13.24 -9.17
CA PHE A 68 18.62 -12.61 -7.87
C PHE A 68 19.82 -11.64 -7.89
N ARG A 69 20.96 -12.04 -8.49
CA ARG A 69 22.14 -11.17 -8.60
C ARG A 69 21.89 -9.99 -9.53
N ALA A 70 21.19 -10.21 -10.64
CA ALA A 70 20.76 -9.11 -11.51
C ALA A 70 19.85 -8.12 -10.76
N SER A 71 18.98 -8.63 -9.87
CA SER A 71 18.12 -7.80 -9.01
C SER A 71 18.92 -6.95 -8.01
N VAL A 72 19.94 -7.55 -7.37
CA VAL A 72 20.83 -6.82 -6.46
C VAL A 72 21.58 -5.73 -7.20
N LEU A 73 22.11 -6.02 -8.41
CA LEU A 73 22.82 -5.05 -9.24
C LEU A 73 21.87 -3.93 -9.69
N ALA A 74 20.66 -4.25 -10.14
CA ALA A 74 19.66 -3.26 -10.56
C ALA A 74 19.30 -2.31 -9.42
N VAL A 75 19.07 -2.85 -8.20
CA VAL A 75 18.76 -2.04 -7.02
C VAL A 75 19.96 -1.19 -6.60
N PHE A 76 21.19 -1.70 -6.70
CA PHE A 76 22.40 -0.93 -6.43
C PHE A 76 22.54 0.26 -7.38
N ILE A 77 22.35 0.04 -8.68
CA ILE A 77 22.36 1.13 -9.68
C ILE A 77 21.27 2.17 -9.38
N ALA A 78 20.05 1.72 -9.08
CA ALA A 78 18.95 2.61 -8.69
C ALA A 78 19.29 3.41 -7.43
N SER A 79 19.93 2.78 -6.43
CA SER A 79 20.37 3.43 -5.20
C SER A 79 21.36 4.56 -5.47
N VAL A 80 22.33 4.33 -6.35
CA VAL A 80 23.33 5.36 -6.73
C VAL A 80 22.65 6.57 -7.41
N ILE A 81 21.72 6.32 -8.34
CA ILE A 81 20.98 7.39 -9.03
C ILE A 81 20.17 8.21 -8.02
N ILE A 82 19.51 7.54 -7.06
CA ILE A 82 18.69 8.20 -6.04
C ILE A 82 19.57 9.03 -5.09
N ILE A 83 20.72 8.49 -4.65
CA ILE A 83 21.67 9.25 -3.82
C ILE A 83 22.06 10.54 -4.53
N ILE A 84 22.48 10.46 -5.79
CA ILE A 84 22.88 11.65 -6.56
C ILE A 84 21.70 12.65 -6.63
N GLY A 85 20.48 12.18 -6.88
CA GLY A 85 19.29 13.04 -6.92
C GLY A 85 18.97 13.69 -5.57
N LEU A 86 19.04 12.94 -4.47
CA LEU A 86 18.78 13.46 -3.13
C LEU A 86 19.87 14.42 -2.66
N GLU A 87 21.15 14.11 -2.89
CA GLU A 87 22.28 14.95 -2.50
C GLU A 87 22.38 16.25 -3.34
N THR A 88 21.91 16.24 -4.58
CA THR A 88 21.89 17.44 -5.41
C THR A 88 20.57 18.22 -5.25
N ILE A 89 19.49 17.68 -5.77
CA ILE A 89 18.17 18.34 -5.82
C ILE A 89 17.54 18.41 -4.43
N GLY A 90 17.58 17.30 -3.67
CA GLY A 90 16.96 17.21 -2.36
C GLY A 90 17.61 18.14 -1.35
N LEU A 91 18.93 18.16 -1.29
CA LEU A 91 19.70 19.01 -0.38
C LEU A 91 19.59 20.50 -0.74
N TRP A 92 19.59 20.82 -2.05
CA TRP A 92 19.30 22.17 -2.53
C TRP A 92 17.90 22.62 -2.12
N PHE A 93 16.88 21.75 -2.28
CA PHE A 93 15.50 22.06 -1.93
C PHE A 93 15.34 22.27 -0.42
N LEU A 94 15.96 21.41 0.40
CA LEU A 94 15.95 21.52 1.85
C LEU A 94 16.51 22.87 2.33
N ASN A 95 17.66 23.30 1.79
CA ASN A 95 18.36 24.49 2.28
C ASN A 95 17.87 25.80 1.66
N ASN A 96 17.18 25.78 0.50
CA ASN A 96 16.80 27.02 -0.21
C ASN A 96 15.29 27.25 -0.32
N LYS A 97 14.46 26.21 -0.17
CA LYS A 97 13.01 26.32 -0.40
C LYS A 97 12.17 26.04 0.83
N ILE A 98 12.73 25.36 1.82
CA ILE A 98 12.02 25.04 3.05
C ILE A 98 12.36 26.05 4.13
N ASN A 99 11.34 26.61 4.78
CA ASN A 99 11.52 27.51 5.89
C ASN A 99 11.80 26.71 7.18
N ILE A 100 13.08 26.48 7.47
CA ILE A 100 13.53 25.85 8.70
C ILE A 100 14.14 26.94 9.60
N PRO A 101 13.80 26.99 10.92
CA PRO A 101 14.43 27.91 11.84
C PRO A 101 15.96 27.78 11.83
N ILE A 102 16.66 28.91 11.84
CA ILE A 102 18.13 28.96 11.67
C ILE A 102 18.85 28.08 12.69
N HIS A 103 18.35 28.04 13.94
CA HIS A 103 18.93 27.23 15.03
C HIS A 103 18.72 25.71 14.83
N ARG A 104 17.80 25.29 13.93
CA ARG A 104 17.51 23.86 13.64
C ARG A 104 18.10 23.38 12.30
N ILE A 105 18.72 24.24 11.49
CA ILE A 105 19.25 23.88 10.18
C ILE A 105 20.27 22.73 10.27
N TYR A 106 21.15 22.74 11.26
CA TYR A 106 22.12 21.66 11.48
C TYR A 106 21.43 20.32 11.76
N ALA A 107 20.48 20.30 12.68
CA ALA A 107 19.71 19.11 13.02
C ALA A 107 18.88 18.60 11.82
N ALA A 108 18.32 19.50 11.02
CA ALA A 108 17.59 19.16 9.79
C ALA A 108 18.51 18.52 8.74
N ASN A 109 19.69 19.04 8.49
CA ASN A 109 20.65 18.44 7.57
C ASN A 109 21.12 17.06 8.05
N CYS A 110 21.43 16.88 9.34
CA CYS A 110 21.77 15.58 9.91
C CYS A 110 20.61 14.57 9.75
N THR A 111 19.38 15.00 10.04
CA THR A 111 18.17 14.19 9.85
C THR A 111 17.97 13.80 8.39
N PHE A 112 18.24 14.72 7.46
CA PHE A 112 18.14 14.45 6.02
C PHE A 112 19.13 13.37 5.58
N GLN A 113 20.40 13.46 6.00
CA GLN A 113 21.42 12.45 5.70
C GLN A 113 21.06 11.08 6.28
N LEU A 114 20.59 11.03 7.53
CA LEU A 114 20.12 9.80 8.16
C LEU A 114 18.89 9.21 7.47
N SER A 115 18.00 10.06 6.96
CA SER A 115 16.84 9.64 6.17
C SER A 115 17.25 9.05 4.82
N ILE A 116 18.27 9.59 4.16
CA ILE A 116 18.86 9.00 2.94
C ILE A 116 19.44 7.62 3.25
N LEU A 117 20.24 7.49 4.32
CA LEU A 117 20.78 6.19 4.73
C LEU A 117 19.71 5.18 5.07
N THR A 118 18.63 5.60 5.76
CA THR A 118 17.46 4.78 6.04
C THR A 118 16.80 4.28 4.76
N PHE A 119 16.59 5.17 3.81
CA PHE A 119 16.02 4.82 2.51
C PHE A 119 16.90 3.83 1.74
N LEU A 120 18.22 4.02 1.79
CA LEU A 120 19.19 3.09 1.17
C LEU A 120 19.13 1.69 1.79
N CYS A 121 19.01 1.58 3.12
CA CYS A 121 18.81 0.29 3.77
C CYS A 121 17.53 -0.38 3.29
N ASN A 122 16.43 0.39 3.20
CA ASN A 122 15.13 -0.10 2.76
C ASN A 122 15.14 -0.58 1.31
N ILE A 123 15.70 0.21 0.37
CA ILE A 123 15.72 -0.17 -1.05
C ILE A 123 16.65 -1.38 -1.29
N ASN A 124 17.81 -1.42 -0.65
CA ASN A 124 18.73 -2.56 -0.77
C ASN A 124 18.20 -3.83 -0.07
N SER A 125 17.21 -3.72 0.81
CA SER A 125 16.49 -4.87 1.39
C SER A 125 15.53 -5.52 0.39
N VAL A 126 15.10 -4.81 -0.67
CA VAL A 126 14.09 -5.27 -1.65
C VAL A 126 14.43 -6.61 -2.30
N PRO A 127 15.63 -6.88 -2.83
CA PRO A 127 15.94 -8.18 -3.44
C PRO A 127 15.81 -9.34 -2.47
N TYR A 128 16.31 -9.17 -1.23
CA TYR A 128 16.29 -10.20 -0.19
C TYR A 128 14.87 -10.49 0.28
N ASN A 129 14.10 -9.45 0.58
CA ASN A 129 12.68 -9.56 0.94
C ASN A 129 11.88 -10.22 -0.19
N SER A 130 12.09 -9.79 -1.44
CA SER A 130 11.43 -10.36 -2.61
C SER A 130 11.76 -11.84 -2.78
N ALA A 131 12.99 -12.26 -2.51
CA ALA A 131 13.39 -13.68 -2.55
C ALA A 131 12.70 -14.49 -1.44
N ILE A 132 12.63 -13.98 -0.20
CA ILE A 132 11.93 -14.61 0.92
C ILE A 132 10.45 -14.84 0.57
N VAL A 133 9.79 -13.79 0.07
CA VAL A 133 8.36 -13.83 -0.33
C VAL A 133 8.15 -14.77 -1.52
N SER A 134 8.99 -14.71 -2.55
CA SER A 134 8.90 -15.59 -3.72
C SER A 134 9.10 -17.06 -3.39
N CYS A 135 9.89 -17.37 -2.33
CA CYS A 135 10.02 -18.70 -1.78
C CYS A 135 8.85 -19.11 -0.88
N GLU A 136 7.76 -18.34 -0.82
CA GLU A 136 6.55 -18.57 -0.01
C GLU A 136 6.82 -18.65 1.50
N ARG A 137 7.91 -18.05 1.99
CA ARG A 137 8.26 -18.03 3.41
C ARG A 137 7.61 -16.84 4.14
N MET A 138 6.27 -16.75 4.06
CA MET A 138 5.50 -15.65 4.61
C MET A 138 5.62 -15.50 6.13
N GLY A 139 5.81 -16.61 6.86
CA GLY A 139 6.05 -16.57 8.30
C GLY A 139 7.26 -15.73 8.67
N VAL A 140 8.37 -15.89 7.93
CA VAL A 140 9.60 -15.12 8.17
C VAL A 140 9.39 -13.63 7.89
N TYR A 141 8.73 -13.30 6.78
CA TYR A 141 8.36 -11.94 6.44
C TYR A 141 7.55 -11.28 7.56
N THR A 142 6.57 -12.00 8.09
CA THR A 142 5.71 -11.51 9.19
C THR A 142 6.51 -11.34 10.50
N TYR A 143 7.37 -12.29 10.85
CA TYR A 143 8.19 -12.21 12.07
C TYR A 143 9.19 -11.04 12.02
N ILE A 144 9.80 -10.78 10.86
CA ILE A 144 10.69 -9.62 10.67
C ILE A 144 9.91 -8.32 10.90
N GLY A 145 8.69 -8.19 10.32
CA GLY A 145 7.86 -7.00 10.52
C GLY A 145 7.38 -6.80 11.96
N ILE A 146 7.06 -7.89 12.67
CA ILE A 146 6.71 -7.83 14.09
C ILE A 146 7.93 -7.39 14.92
N ALA A 147 9.10 -8.00 14.68
CA ALA A 147 10.34 -7.65 15.37
C ALA A 147 10.73 -6.19 15.12
N GLU A 148 10.58 -5.68 13.88
CA GLU A 148 10.76 -4.28 13.52
C GLU A 148 9.87 -3.36 14.36
N SER A 149 8.57 -3.70 14.47
CA SER A 149 7.60 -2.89 15.20
C SER A 149 7.92 -2.81 16.70
N PHE A 150 8.29 -3.94 17.32
CA PHE A 150 8.69 -3.98 18.72
C PHE A 150 10.03 -3.28 18.97
N LEU A 151 11.00 -3.45 18.07
CA LEU A 151 12.28 -2.75 18.14
C LEU A 151 12.08 -1.24 18.06
N LYS A 152 11.20 -0.80 17.15
CA LYS A 152 10.81 0.60 16.99
C LYS A 152 10.20 1.15 18.27
N LEU A 153 9.22 0.45 18.84
CA LEU A 153 8.58 0.83 20.10
C LEU A 153 9.60 0.94 21.23
N GLY A 154 10.43 -0.10 21.41
CA GLY A 154 11.42 -0.14 22.48
C GLY A 154 12.44 1.00 22.40
N LEU A 155 12.98 1.26 21.21
CA LEU A 155 13.98 2.34 21.03
C LEU A 155 13.35 3.74 21.14
N ILE A 156 12.10 3.90 20.70
CA ILE A 156 11.39 5.19 20.85
C ILE A 156 11.03 5.48 22.30
N LEU A 157 10.69 4.48 23.11
CA LEU A 157 10.45 4.64 24.53
C LEU A 157 11.69 5.11 25.30
N LEU A 158 12.89 4.81 24.79
CA LEU A 158 14.15 5.30 25.36
C LEU A 158 14.50 6.73 24.94
N LEU A 159 13.82 7.29 23.93
CA LEU A 159 14.11 8.61 23.37
C LEU A 159 14.10 9.74 24.42
N PRO A 160 13.15 9.80 25.39
CA PRO A 160 13.12 10.84 26.41
C PRO A 160 14.34 10.84 27.36
N LEU A 161 15.05 9.70 27.48
CA LEU A 161 16.20 9.55 28.37
C LEU A 161 17.49 10.19 27.83
N TYR A 162 17.53 10.48 26.52
CA TYR A 162 18.68 11.11 25.91
C TYR A 162 18.65 12.65 26.09
N GLY A 163 19.72 13.20 26.67
CA GLY A 163 19.88 14.63 26.91
C GLY A 163 20.37 15.45 25.71
N THR A 164 20.63 14.79 24.57
CA THR A 164 21.08 15.42 23.31
C THR A 164 19.90 15.82 22.43
N ASP A 165 20.20 16.36 21.24
CA ASP A 165 19.16 16.77 20.28
C ASP A 165 18.26 15.58 19.87
N LYS A 166 17.01 15.63 20.33
CA LYS A 166 16.04 14.54 20.18
C LYS A 166 15.71 14.23 18.72
N LEU A 167 15.74 15.24 17.83
CA LEU A 167 15.47 15.05 16.40
C LEU A 167 16.56 14.19 15.74
N ILE A 168 17.85 14.48 16.07
CA ILE A 168 18.98 13.71 15.56
C ILE A 168 18.93 12.28 16.11
N VAL A 169 18.72 12.13 17.44
CA VAL A 169 18.63 10.81 18.09
C VAL A 169 17.50 9.98 17.49
N TYR A 170 16.32 10.57 17.26
CA TYR A 170 15.21 9.88 16.61
C TYR A 170 15.56 9.40 15.21
N SER A 171 16.23 10.23 14.43
CA SER A 171 16.68 9.87 13.07
C SER A 171 17.70 8.75 13.08
N VAL A 172 18.64 8.74 14.04
CA VAL A 172 19.59 7.64 14.25
C VAL A 172 18.86 6.36 14.63
N VAL A 173 17.87 6.41 15.51
CA VAL A 173 17.07 5.24 15.90
C VAL A 173 16.37 4.63 14.67
N ILE A 174 15.72 5.45 13.84
CA ILE A 174 15.06 4.98 12.62
C ILE A 174 16.05 4.35 11.64
N PHE A 175 17.24 4.95 11.49
CA PHE A 175 18.30 4.37 10.66
C PHE A 175 18.79 3.01 11.19
N LEU A 176 19.02 2.89 12.51
CA LEU A 176 19.45 1.64 13.13
C LEU A 176 18.41 0.52 12.98
N ILE A 177 17.12 0.86 13.05
CA ILE A 177 16.03 -0.10 12.80
C ILE A 177 16.09 -0.58 11.34
N ALA A 178 16.19 0.34 10.37
CA ALA A 178 16.27 -0.03 8.96
C ALA A 178 17.51 -0.88 8.65
N LEU A 179 18.66 -0.55 9.25
CA LEU A 179 19.89 -1.34 9.15
C LEU A 179 19.74 -2.73 9.75
N SER A 180 19.04 -2.85 10.88
CA SER A 180 18.75 -4.14 11.52
C SER A 180 17.86 -5.00 10.62
N VAL A 181 16.78 -4.43 10.06
CA VAL A 181 15.89 -5.14 9.14
C VAL A 181 16.63 -5.59 7.87
N PHE A 182 17.45 -4.72 7.29
CA PHE A 182 18.30 -5.08 6.16
C PHE A 182 19.24 -6.25 6.50
N SER A 183 19.93 -6.17 7.63
CA SER A 183 20.86 -7.19 8.10
C SER A 183 20.15 -8.53 8.34
N PHE A 184 18.95 -8.52 8.92
CA PHE A 184 18.12 -9.70 9.09
C PHE A 184 17.72 -10.34 7.77
N ASN A 185 17.22 -9.55 6.82
CA ASN A 185 16.85 -10.04 5.49
C ASN A 185 18.03 -10.64 4.75
N TYR A 186 19.19 -9.96 4.77
CA TYR A 186 20.44 -10.44 4.19
C TYR A 186 20.90 -11.74 4.85
N GLY A 187 20.99 -11.76 6.18
CA GLY A 187 21.41 -12.94 6.96
C GLY A 187 20.50 -14.15 6.72
N TYR A 188 19.20 -13.95 6.79
CA TYR A 188 18.24 -15.03 6.52
C TYR A 188 18.40 -15.60 5.10
N PHE A 189 18.50 -14.71 4.10
CA PHE A 189 18.76 -15.14 2.72
C PHE A 189 20.06 -15.93 2.61
N ARG A 190 21.14 -15.43 3.18
CA ARG A 190 22.48 -16.05 3.12
C ARG A 190 22.53 -17.42 3.79
N PHE A 191 21.92 -17.56 4.97
CA PHE A 191 22.05 -18.80 5.77
C PHE A 191 20.96 -19.84 5.47
N ARG A 192 19.76 -19.42 5.02
CA ARG A 192 18.60 -20.32 4.88
C ARG A 192 18.16 -20.57 3.45
N ILE A 193 18.42 -19.65 2.51
CA ILE A 193 18.00 -19.78 1.11
C ILE A 193 19.19 -20.18 0.25
N VAL A 194 20.33 -19.51 0.39
CA VAL A 194 21.53 -19.76 -0.42
C VAL A 194 22.50 -20.68 0.32
N ARG A 195 22.36 -21.99 0.15
CA ARG A 195 23.36 -22.97 0.59
C ARG A 195 24.49 -23.19 -0.44
N ILE A 196 24.37 -22.63 -1.63
CA ILE A 196 25.27 -22.92 -2.76
C ILE A 196 26.27 -21.76 -2.92
N ARG A 197 27.56 -22.10 -2.84
CA ARG A 197 28.73 -21.20 -2.99
C ARG A 197 29.12 -20.94 -4.45
N ASN A 198 28.26 -21.26 -5.43
CA ASN A 198 28.62 -21.16 -6.84
C ASN A 198 28.63 -19.70 -7.34
N SER A 199 29.65 -19.41 -8.16
CA SER A 199 29.89 -18.09 -8.76
C SER A 199 29.01 -17.87 -9.99
N PHE A 200 27.69 -17.66 -9.79
CA PHE A 200 26.83 -17.23 -10.88
C PHE A 200 27.09 -15.74 -11.18
N LYS A 201 27.19 -15.37 -12.45
CA LYS A 201 27.34 -13.96 -12.86
C LYS A 201 25.95 -13.35 -13.09
N ALA A 202 25.78 -12.08 -12.71
CA ALA A 202 24.59 -11.33 -13.11
C ALA A 202 24.60 -11.15 -14.62
N GLN A 203 23.50 -11.50 -15.29
CA GLN A 203 23.38 -11.26 -16.73
C GLN A 203 22.86 -9.83 -16.95
N VAL A 204 23.56 -9.05 -17.77
CA VAL A 204 23.18 -7.66 -18.09
C VAL A 204 21.77 -7.61 -18.70
N GLY A 205 21.40 -8.61 -19.51
CA GLY A 205 20.07 -8.73 -20.08
C GLY A 205 18.95 -8.77 -19.03
N ASP A 206 19.16 -9.44 -17.91
CA ASP A 206 18.19 -9.48 -16.80
C ASP A 206 18.06 -8.14 -16.09
N VAL A 207 19.19 -7.44 -15.90
CA VAL A 207 19.19 -6.08 -15.33
C VAL A 207 18.36 -5.14 -16.20
N ILE A 208 18.59 -5.15 -17.51
CA ILE A 208 17.84 -4.34 -18.47
C ILE A 208 16.35 -4.75 -18.47
N ALA A 209 16.04 -6.04 -18.40
CA ALA A 209 14.66 -6.51 -18.34
C ALA A 209 13.92 -6.04 -17.07
N ILE A 210 14.60 -6.05 -15.92
CA ILE A 210 14.06 -5.52 -14.65
C ILE A 210 13.80 -4.02 -14.78
N PHE A 211 14.74 -3.24 -15.31
CA PHE A 211 14.56 -1.79 -15.48
C PHE A 211 13.44 -1.46 -16.48
N ASN A 212 13.40 -2.13 -17.63
CA ASN A 212 12.35 -1.92 -18.64
C ASN A 212 10.96 -2.25 -18.09
N PHE A 213 10.85 -3.33 -17.32
CA PHE A 213 9.59 -3.68 -16.67
C PHE A 213 9.22 -2.63 -15.59
N SER A 214 10.19 -2.24 -14.77
CA SER A 214 9.99 -1.25 -13.70
C SER A 214 9.64 0.13 -14.27
N ALA A 215 10.22 0.55 -15.39
CA ALA A 215 9.97 1.87 -16.00
C ALA A 215 8.47 2.09 -16.34
N TRP A 216 7.80 1.08 -16.91
CA TRP A 216 6.36 1.16 -17.17
C TRP A 216 5.53 1.18 -15.87
N SER A 217 5.95 0.43 -14.85
CA SER A 217 5.32 0.46 -13.53
C SER A 217 5.53 1.80 -12.82
N VAL A 218 6.71 2.41 -12.96
CA VAL A 218 7.03 3.76 -12.45
C VAL A 218 6.09 4.79 -13.04
N LEU A 219 5.89 4.77 -14.37
CA LEU A 219 4.98 5.70 -15.05
C LEU A 219 3.55 5.62 -14.46
N GLY A 220 3.01 4.41 -14.31
CA GLY A 220 1.71 4.22 -13.69
C GLY A 220 1.65 4.69 -12.23
N SER A 221 2.70 4.42 -11.45
CA SER A 221 2.79 4.85 -10.04
C SER A 221 2.87 6.36 -9.90
N ILE A 222 3.63 7.05 -10.77
CA ILE A 222 3.71 8.51 -10.79
C ILE A 222 2.35 9.11 -11.12
N VAL A 223 1.68 8.63 -12.17
CA VAL A 223 0.35 9.14 -12.55
C VAL A 223 -0.67 8.91 -11.44
N PHE A 224 -0.65 7.75 -10.79
CA PHE A 224 -1.52 7.47 -9.64
C PHE A 224 -1.24 8.41 -8.47
N MET A 225 0.03 8.66 -8.15
CA MET A 225 0.43 9.59 -7.09
C MET A 225 0.00 11.02 -7.43
N LEU A 226 0.24 11.48 -8.67
CA LEU A 226 -0.17 12.79 -9.14
C LEU A 226 -1.70 12.92 -9.13
N ALA A 227 -2.44 11.89 -9.48
CA ALA A 227 -3.90 11.90 -9.40
C ALA A 227 -4.38 12.05 -7.96
N THR A 228 -3.81 11.30 -7.02
CA THR A 228 -4.19 11.36 -5.60
C THR A 228 -3.86 12.72 -4.99
N GLN A 229 -2.64 13.22 -5.17
CA GLN A 229 -2.22 14.53 -4.65
C GLN A 229 -2.87 15.69 -5.40
N GLY A 230 -3.09 15.53 -6.71
CA GLY A 230 -3.79 16.52 -7.53
C GLY A 230 -5.20 16.78 -7.04
N VAL A 231 -5.96 15.73 -6.71
CA VAL A 231 -7.29 15.87 -6.12
C VAL A 231 -7.24 16.62 -4.79
N ASN A 232 -6.26 16.31 -3.92
CA ASN A 232 -6.07 17.03 -2.65
C ASN A 232 -5.83 18.53 -2.87
N ILE A 233 -4.99 18.90 -3.86
CA ILE A 233 -4.70 20.28 -4.21
C ILE A 233 -5.96 20.97 -4.77
N ILE A 234 -6.69 20.33 -5.67
CA ILE A 234 -7.92 20.85 -6.26
C ILE A 234 -8.96 21.12 -5.15
N PHE A 235 -9.17 20.15 -4.24
CA PHE A 235 -10.09 20.34 -3.12
C PHE A 235 -9.67 21.49 -2.19
N ASN A 236 -8.37 21.66 -1.95
CA ASN A 236 -7.85 22.77 -1.16
C ASN A 236 -8.13 24.12 -1.81
N ILE A 237 -7.91 24.25 -3.13
CA ILE A 237 -8.10 25.48 -3.90
C ILE A 237 -9.58 25.89 -3.93
N PHE A 238 -10.50 24.96 -4.17
CA PHE A 238 -11.92 25.27 -4.37
C PHE A 238 -12.73 25.27 -3.07
N PHE A 239 -12.40 24.45 -2.09
CA PHE A 239 -13.19 24.26 -0.87
C PHE A 239 -12.45 24.65 0.41
N GLY A 240 -11.17 24.97 0.31
CA GLY A 240 -10.36 25.44 1.44
C GLY A 240 -9.87 24.33 2.37
N VAL A 241 -9.22 24.76 3.47
CA VAL A 241 -8.48 23.89 4.38
C VAL A 241 -9.39 22.95 5.18
N ALA A 242 -10.59 23.41 5.56
CA ALA A 242 -11.51 22.63 6.39
C ALA A 242 -11.99 21.35 5.68
N LEU A 243 -12.37 21.47 4.41
CA LEU A 243 -12.80 20.32 3.62
C LEU A 243 -11.63 19.40 3.25
N ASN A 244 -10.44 19.98 3.06
CA ASN A 244 -9.21 19.20 2.84
C ASN A 244 -8.83 18.38 4.08
N ALA A 245 -9.12 18.86 5.30
CA ALA A 245 -8.96 18.09 6.51
C ALA A 245 -9.88 16.86 6.55
N ALA A 246 -11.16 17.01 6.15
CA ALA A 246 -12.09 15.90 6.02
C ALA A 246 -11.59 14.85 5.00
N LEU A 247 -11.07 15.30 3.86
CA LEU A 247 -10.46 14.44 2.84
C LEU A 247 -9.24 13.67 3.40
N GLY A 248 -8.39 14.33 4.19
CA GLY A 248 -7.24 13.72 4.84
C GLY A 248 -7.64 12.61 5.83
N ILE A 249 -8.69 12.83 6.63
CA ILE A 249 -9.23 11.81 7.54
C ILE A 249 -9.75 10.61 6.77
N ALA A 250 -10.51 10.83 5.71
CA ALA A 250 -11.04 9.77 4.84
C ALA A 250 -9.91 8.96 4.19
N GLN A 251 -8.84 9.61 3.74
CA GLN A 251 -7.65 8.94 3.18
C GLN A 251 -6.90 8.13 4.24
N GLN A 252 -6.88 8.57 5.50
CA GLN A 252 -6.23 7.84 6.58
C GLN A 252 -6.97 6.53 6.89
N ILE A 253 -8.30 6.55 6.94
CA ILE A 253 -9.15 5.36 7.09
C ILE A 253 -8.93 4.41 5.90
N ASN A 254 -8.97 4.95 4.69
CA ASN A 254 -8.73 4.20 3.47
C ASN A 254 -7.36 3.51 3.47
N SER A 255 -6.32 4.20 3.90
CA SER A 255 -4.96 3.65 3.99
C SER A 255 -4.87 2.49 4.97
N ALA A 256 -5.59 2.56 6.10
CA ALA A 256 -5.65 1.48 7.07
C ALA A 256 -6.29 0.21 6.46
N ILE A 257 -7.41 0.34 5.77
CA ILE A 257 -8.09 -0.78 5.10
C ILE A 257 -7.20 -1.35 3.97
N ASN A 258 -6.62 -0.49 3.14
CA ASN A 258 -5.72 -0.91 2.06
C ASN A 258 -4.50 -1.68 2.56
N GLN A 259 -3.99 -1.37 3.75
CA GLN A 259 -2.89 -2.10 4.35
C GLN A 259 -3.26 -3.57 4.64
N PHE A 260 -4.48 -3.83 5.12
CA PHE A 260 -4.96 -5.20 5.29
C PHE A 260 -5.08 -5.94 3.96
N VAL A 261 -5.68 -5.30 2.96
CA VAL A 261 -5.84 -5.85 1.61
C VAL A 261 -4.49 -6.18 1.00
N GLY A 262 -3.55 -5.25 1.04
CA GLY A 262 -2.21 -5.41 0.47
C GLY A 262 -1.40 -6.53 1.12
N ASN A 263 -1.53 -6.71 2.44
CA ASN A 263 -0.89 -7.81 3.16
C ASN A 263 -1.45 -9.17 2.75
N PHE A 264 -2.77 -9.27 2.59
CA PHE A 264 -3.41 -10.48 2.08
C PHE A 264 -2.97 -10.78 0.64
N GLN A 265 -2.97 -9.77 -0.23
CA GLN A 265 -2.52 -9.90 -1.62
C GLN A 265 -1.06 -10.36 -1.73
N THR A 266 -0.20 -9.94 -0.82
CA THR A 266 1.20 -10.36 -0.78
C THR A 266 1.35 -11.88 -0.61
N ALA A 267 0.41 -12.55 0.08
CA ALA A 267 0.46 -13.97 0.33
C ALA A 267 0.18 -14.81 -0.94
N PHE A 268 -0.75 -14.40 -1.79
CA PHE A 268 -1.11 -15.18 -2.98
C PHE A 268 -0.40 -14.71 -4.27
N ASN A 269 0.32 -13.59 -4.24
CA ASN A 269 1.05 -13.09 -5.40
C ASN A 269 2.07 -14.12 -5.96
N PRO A 270 2.99 -14.71 -5.15
CA PRO A 270 3.94 -15.69 -5.69
C PRO A 270 3.28 -16.96 -6.20
N PRO A 271 2.33 -17.61 -5.48
CA PRO A 271 1.64 -18.79 -6.00
C PRO A 271 0.92 -18.54 -7.32
N LEU A 272 0.21 -17.41 -7.45
CA LEU A 272 -0.49 -17.04 -8.67
C LEU A 272 0.47 -16.82 -9.85
N THR A 273 1.56 -16.08 -9.59
CA THR A 273 2.59 -15.82 -10.62
C THR A 273 3.24 -17.13 -11.08
N LYS A 274 3.53 -18.07 -10.15
CA LYS A 274 4.07 -19.40 -10.49
C LYS A 274 3.09 -20.26 -11.28
N SER A 275 1.82 -20.30 -10.85
CA SER A 275 0.76 -21.05 -11.54
C SER A 275 0.65 -20.58 -12.99
N TYR A 276 0.59 -19.27 -13.20
CA TYR A 276 0.55 -18.70 -14.54
C TYR A 276 1.81 -18.95 -15.36
N ALA A 277 2.99 -18.89 -14.75
CA ALA A 277 4.27 -19.13 -15.44
C ALA A 277 4.41 -20.59 -15.92
N LEU A 278 3.84 -21.56 -15.20
CA LEU A 278 3.89 -22.97 -15.56
C LEU A 278 2.83 -23.38 -16.57
N ASN A 279 1.60 -22.94 -16.39
CA ASN A 279 0.43 -23.48 -17.09
C ASN A 279 -0.29 -22.43 -17.96
N GLY A 280 0.17 -21.18 -17.94
CA GLY A 280 -0.58 -20.08 -18.55
C GLY A 280 -1.92 -19.83 -17.85
N LEU A 281 -2.92 -19.41 -18.61
CA LEU A 281 -4.29 -19.24 -18.10
C LEU A 281 -5.09 -20.54 -18.32
N ASP A 282 -4.72 -21.60 -17.59
CA ASP A 282 -5.49 -22.84 -17.54
C ASP A 282 -6.69 -22.74 -16.56
N SER A 283 -7.50 -23.79 -16.48
CA SER A 283 -8.66 -23.82 -15.58
C SER A 283 -8.26 -23.64 -14.12
N LYS A 284 -7.15 -24.24 -13.67
CA LYS A 284 -6.66 -24.13 -12.29
C LYS A 284 -6.19 -22.73 -11.95
N THR A 285 -5.43 -22.09 -12.86
CA THR A 285 -5.00 -20.69 -12.67
C THR A 285 -6.20 -19.75 -12.68
N PHE A 286 -7.18 -19.98 -13.56
CA PHE A 286 -8.41 -19.19 -13.60
C PHE A 286 -9.24 -19.35 -12.33
N ASP A 287 -9.45 -20.58 -11.84
CA ASP A 287 -10.16 -20.85 -10.59
C ASP A 287 -9.45 -20.17 -9.40
N PHE A 288 -8.11 -20.26 -9.36
CA PHE A 288 -7.33 -19.58 -8.33
C PHE A 288 -7.48 -18.04 -8.36
N VAL A 289 -7.56 -17.42 -9.53
CA VAL A 289 -7.87 -15.99 -9.68
C VAL A 289 -9.27 -15.66 -9.17
N CYS A 290 -10.27 -16.46 -9.51
CA CYS A 290 -11.65 -16.26 -9.04
C CYS A 290 -11.74 -16.37 -7.51
N ASP A 291 -11.16 -17.44 -6.93
CA ASP A 291 -11.20 -17.69 -5.49
C ASP A 291 -10.47 -16.60 -4.70
N THR A 292 -9.27 -16.20 -5.15
CA THR A 292 -8.52 -15.11 -4.49
C THR A 292 -9.21 -13.75 -4.63
N SER A 293 -9.87 -13.45 -5.75
CA SER A 293 -10.68 -12.24 -5.92
C SER A 293 -11.88 -12.25 -4.98
N ARG A 294 -12.59 -13.39 -4.88
CA ARG A 294 -13.72 -13.58 -3.97
C ARG A 294 -13.28 -13.42 -2.51
N MET A 295 -12.18 -14.08 -2.11
CA MET A 295 -11.63 -13.97 -0.76
C MET A 295 -11.22 -12.53 -0.41
N THR A 296 -10.59 -11.82 -1.34
CA THR A 296 -10.20 -10.41 -1.13
C THR A 296 -11.45 -9.53 -0.94
N PHE A 297 -12.48 -9.72 -1.76
CA PHE A 297 -13.75 -8.99 -1.61
C PHE A 297 -14.39 -9.25 -0.25
N LEU A 298 -14.47 -10.51 0.17
CA LEU A 298 -15.01 -10.89 1.46
C LEU A 298 -14.23 -10.27 2.62
N LEU A 299 -12.89 -10.30 2.55
CA LEU A 299 -12.00 -9.70 3.56
C LEU A 299 -12.22 -8.18 3.67
N VAL A 300 -12.30 -7.48 2.53
CA VAL A 300 -12.60 -6.03 2.53
C VAL A 300 -13.97 -5.77 3.13
N THR A 301 -14.97 -6.56 2.78
CA THR A 301 -16.34 -6.40 3.26
C THR A 301 -16.44 -6.63 4.78
N VAL A 302 -15.72 -7.63 5.31
CA VAL A 302 -15.64 -7.92 6.78
C VAL A 302 -15.17 -6.69 7.56
N ILE A 303 -14.14 -6.03 7.04
CA ILE A 303 -13.55 -4.88 7.73
C ILE A 303 -14.40 -3.62 7.50
N SER A 304 -14.86 -3.42 6.26
CA SER A 304 -15.49 -2.18 5.84
C SER A 304 -16.94 -2.05 6.32
N PHE A 305 -17.69 -3.14 6.35
CA PHE A 305 -19.11 -3.10 6.69
C PHE A 305 -19.39 -2.59 8.12
N PRO A 306 -18.77 -3.14 9.19
CA PRO A 306 -18.91 -2.60 10.54
C PRO A 306 -18.46 -1.14 10.66
N VAL A 307 -17.39 -0.77 9.94
CA VAL A 307 -16.83 0.59 9.94
C VAL A 307 -17.81 1.57 9.29
N ILE A 308 -18.40 1.21 8.14
CA ILE A 308 -19.39 2.07 7.44
C ILE A 308 -20.62 2.30 8.31
N LEU A 309 -21.20 1.24 8.88
CA LEU A 309 -22.40 1.34 9.73
C LEU A 309 -22.20 2.21 10.97
N ASN A 310 -20.99 2.22 11.51
CA ASN A 310 -20.71 2.93 12.76
C ASN A 310 -19.78 4.14 12.56
N MET A 311 -19.68 4.66 11.32
CA MET A 311 -18.70 5.69 10.96
C MET A 311 -18.83 6.95 11.81
N ASN A 312 -20.04 7.45 12.04
CA ASN A 312 -20.29 8.62 12.90
C ASN A 312 -19.75 8.40 14.33
N GLY A 313 -20.08 7.28 14.93
CA GLY A 313 -19.63 6.94 16.28
C GLY A 313 -18.11 6.73 16.37
N LEU A 314 -17.52 6.07 15.36
CA LEU A 314 -16.07 5.85 15.31
C LEU A 314 -15.30 7.18 15.20
N LEU A 315 -15.75 8.07 14.31
CA LEU A 315 -15.13 9.39 14.17
C LEU A 315 -15.30 10.26 15.39
N SER A 316 -16.45 10.22 16.07
CA SER A 316 -16.68 11.00 17.30
C SER A 316 -15.84 10.53 18.49
N ILE A 317 -15.47 9.24 18.56
CA ILE A 317 -14.53 8.72 19.56
C ILE A 317 -13.08 9.05 19.20
N TRP A 318 -12.75 8.99 17.92
CA TRP A 318 -11.38 9.21 17.47
C TRP A 318 -10.99 10.69 17.45
N LEU A 319 -11.92 11.57 17.01
CA LEU A 319 -11.66 13.00 16.81
C LEU A 319 -12.39 13.84 17.85
N VAL A 320 -11.72 14.88 18.36
CA VAL A 320 -12.33 15.86 19.28
C VAL A 320 -13.45 16.64 18.57
N LYS A 321 -13.27 16.94 17.28
CA LYS A 321 -14.26 17.59 16.43
C LYS A 321 -14.25 16.91 15.06
N VAL A 322 -15.38 16.35 14.65
CA VAL A 322 -15.53 15.71 13.34
C VAL A 322 -15.72 16.81 12.30
N PRO A 323 -14.85 16.92 11.28
CA PRO A 323 -15.05 17.85 10.18
C PRO A 323 -16.29 17.51 9.36
N GLU A 324 -16.93 18.54 8.80
CA GLU A 324 -18.04 18.39 7.87
C GLU A 324 -17.64 17.51 6.66
N TYR A 325 -18.51 16.63 6.23
CA TYR A 325 -18.27 15.62 5.14
C TYR A 325 -17.25 14.52 5.44
N ALA A 326 -16.65 14.43 6.63
CA ALA A 326 -15.65 13.40 6.92
C ALA A 326 -16.25 11.98 6.85
N VAL A 327 -17.52 11.83 7.22
CA VAL A 327 -18.26 10.56 7.19
C VAL A 327 -18.49 10.12 5.74
N GLU A 328 -19.09 10.98 4.92
CA GLU A 328 -19.43 10.70 3.53
C GLU A 328 -18.17 10.43 2.71
N PHE A 329 -17.13 11.21 2.90
CA PHE A 329 -15.85 11.03 2.22
C PHE A 329 -15.21 9.69 2.60
N SER A 330 -15.26 9.31 3.89
CA SER A 330 -14.74 8.02 4.34
C SER A 330 -15.48 6.85 3.71
N ILE A 331 -16.81 6.92 3.62
CA ILE A 331 -17.63 5.89 2.97
C ILE A 331 -17.27 5.76 1.48
N LEU A 332 -17.15 6.89 0.76
CA LEU A 332 -16.78 6.89 -0.66
C LEU A 332 -15.40 6.28 -0.92
N PHE A 333 -14.41 6.58 -0.06
CA PHE A 333 -13.09 5.96 -0.16
C PHE A 333 -13.11 4.47 0.14
N ILE A 334 -13.89 4.02 1.12
CA ILE A 334 -14.04 2.59 1.44
C ILE A 334 -14.69 1.85 0.26
N LEU A 335 -15.71 2.42 -0.37
CA LEU A 335 -16.34 1.84 -1.56
C LEU A 335 -15.34 1.71 -2.72
N TYR A 336 -14.53 2.74 -2.96
CA TYR A 336 -13.43 2.66 -3.93
C TYR A 336 -12.46 1.51 -3.60
N THR A 337 -12.04 1.39 -2.33
CA THR A 337 -11.11 0.34 -1.90
C THR A 337 -11.70 -1.06 -2.05
N ALA A 338 -13.00 -1.23 -1.82
CA ALA A 338 -13.67 -2.51 -2.05
C ALA A 338 -13.61 -2.93 -3.53
N LEU A 339 -13.81 -2.00 -4.46
CA LEU A 339 -13.69 -2.25 -5.90
C LEU A 339 -12.24 -2.53 -6.31
N ASP A 340 -11.28 -1.73 -5.82
CA ASP A 340 -9.86 -1.92 -6.15
C ASP A 340 -9.30 -3.20 -5.56
N GLY A 341 -9.69 -3.57 -4.35
CA GLY A 341 -9.30 -4.81 -3.68
C GLY A 341 -9.65 -6.07 -4.49
N CYS A 342 -10.86 -6.12 -5.09
CA CYS A 342 -11.26 -7.21 -5.98
C CYS A 342 -10.37 -7.35 -7.22
N SER A 343 -9.74 -6.26 -7.63
CA SER A 343 -8.86 -6.23 -8.79
C SER A 343 -7.45 -6.76 -8.51
N GLY A 344 -7.09 -7.02 -7.26
CA GLY A 344 -5.75 -7.46 -6.87
C GLY A 344 -5.24 -8.66 -7.69
N PRO A 345 -5.92 -9.79 -7.73
CA PRO A 345 -5.51 -10.94 -8.52
C PRO A 345 -5.44 -10.65 -10.03
N LEU A 346 -6.27 -9.75 -10.55
CA LEU A 346 -6.27 -9.37 -11.96
C LEU A 346 -4.99 -8.63 -12.36
N TYR A 347 -4.54 -7.65 -11.56
CA TYR A 347 -3.29 -6.96 -11.88
C TYR A 347 -2.08 -7.87 -11.71
N ILE A 348 -2.08 -8.78 -10.72
CA ILE A 348 -1.02 -9.77 -10.56
C ILE A 348 -0.91 -10.64 -11.82
N LEU A 349 -2.04 -11.05 -12.40
CA LEU A 349 -2.07 -11.82 -13.63
C LEU A 349 -1.47 -11.04 -14.83
N VAL A 350 -1.79 -9.73 -14.95
CA VAL A 350 -1.17 -8.86 -15.97
C VAL A 350 0.34 -8.75 -15.77
N TYR A 351 0.78 -8.56 -14.53
CA TYR A 351 2.21 -8.50 -14.22
C TYR A 351 2.92 -9.83 -14.46
N ALA A 352 2.28 -10.98 -14.16
CA ALA A 352 2.81 -12.30 -14.43
C ALA A 352 3.03 -12.53 -15.94
N ASN A 353 2.10 -12.09 -16.79
CA ASN A 353 2.24 -12.13 -18.24
C ASN A 353 3.42 -11.28 -18.75
N GLY A 354 3.67 -10.14 -18.12
CA GLY A 354 4.77 -9.23 -18.45
C GLY A 354 4.46 -8.19 -19.54
N LYS A 355 3.32 -8.25 -20.24
CA LYS A 355 2.91 -7.25 -21.24
C LYS A 355 2.20 -6.07 -20.57
N ILE A 356 2.94 -5.32 -19.73
CA ILE A 356 2.36 -4.27 -18.87
C ILE A 356 2.21 -2.91 -19.56
N ARG A 357 2.85 -2.68 -20.74
CA ARG A 357 2.85 -1.36 -21.41
C ARG A 357 1.44 -0.84 -21.68
N GLY A 358 0.63 -1.62 -22.40
CA GLY A 358 -0.75 -1.23 -22.75
C GLY A 358 -1.63 -1.07 -21.50
N TYR A 359 -1.42 -1.92 -20.50
CA TYR A 359 -2.08 -1.84 -19.20
C TYR A 359 -1.79 -0.52 -18.50
N GLN A 360 -0.51 -0.14 -18.36
CA GLN A 360 -0.13 1.10 -17.69
C GLN A 360 -0.63 2.34 -18.43
N ILE A 361 -0.54 2.36 -19.76
CA ILE A 361 -1.02 3.50 -20.57
C ILE A 361 -2.54 3.67 -20.39
N LEU A 362 -3.32 2.59 -20.48
CA LEU A 362 -4.78 2.67 -20.34
C LEU A 362 -5.19 3.15 -18.94
N LEU A 363 -4.62 2.56 -17.88
CA LEU A 363 -4.97 2.96 -16.52
C LEU A 363 -4.49 4.39 -16.19
N SER A 364 -3.33 4.79 -16.69
CA SER A 364 -2.85 6.16 -16.56
C SER A 364 -3.77 7.16 -17.26
N ALA A 365 -4.28 6.83 -18.47
CA ALA A 365 -5.23 7.68 -19.17
C ALA A 365 -6.55 7.84 -18.38
N ILE A 366 -7.07 6.75 -17.80
CA ILE A 366 -8.27 6.79 -16.94
C ILE A 366 -8.01 7.71 -15.72
N GLN A 367 -6.85 7.61 -15.08
CA GLN A 367 -6.50 8.45 -13.93
C GLN A 367 -6.38 9.95 -14.30
N VAL A 368 -5.81 10.27 -15.45
CA VAL A 368 -5.72 11.66 -15.94
C VAL A 368 -7.12 12.21 -16.22
N VAL A 369 -7.98 11.43 -16.90
CA VAL A 369 -9.39 11.82 -17.15
C VAL A 369 -10.12 12.05 -15.83
N TYR A 370 -9.91 11.21 -14.82
CA TYR A 370 -10.49 11.37 -13.49
C TYR A 370 -10.12 12.74 -12.87
N VAL A 371 -8.83 13.10 -12.85
CA VAL A 371 -8.36 14.37 -12.28
C VAL A 371 -8.96 15.55 -13.02
N ILE A 372 -8.97 15.50 -14.36
CA ILE A 372 -9.58 16.55 -15.20
C ILE A 372 -11.07 16.67 -14.89
N SER A 373 -11.79 15.55 -14.75
CA SER A 373 -13.23 15.56 -14.43
C SER A 373 -13.49 16.19 -13.05
N VAL A 374 -12.67 15.85 -12.03
CA VAL A 374 -12.75 16.50 -10.70
C VAL A 374 -12.58 18.01 -10.82
N TYR A 375 -11.56 18.47 -11.56
CA TYR A 375 -11.31 19.90 -11.75
C TYR A 375 -12.47 20.62 -12.45
N VAL A 376 -12.99 20.01 -13.51
CA VAL A 376 -14.13 20.56 -14.27
C VAL A 376 -15.37 20.68 -13.39
N LEU A 377 -15.71 19.63 -12.62
CA LEU A 377 -16.88 19.69 -11.73
C LEU A 377 -16.72 20.72 -10.59
N CYS A 378 -15.49 20.94 -10.11
CA CYS A 378 -15.22 22.02 -9.17
C CYS A 378 -15.52 23.40 -9.79
N ILE A 379 -15.15 23.65 -11.06
CA ILE A 379 -15.45 24.91 -11.77
C ILE A 379 -16.97 25.11 -11.91
N TYR A 380 -17.72 24.03 -12.16
CA TYR A 380 -19.19 24.11 -12.24
C TYR A 380 -19.89 24.26 -10.87
N GLY A 381 -19.14 24.32 -9.76
CA GLY A 381 -19.69 24.53 -8.43
C GLY A 381 -20.51 23.35 -7.90
N MET A 382 -20.21 22.14 -8.34
CA MET A 382 -20.89 20.95 -7.84
C MET A 382 -20.55 20.68 -6.36
N SER A 383 -21.43 19.97 -5.65
CA SER A 383 -21.21 19.65 -4.23
C SER A 383 -19.96 18.76 -4.03
N PRO A 384 -19.23 18.93 -2.91
CA PRO A 384 -18.02 18.14 -2.62
C PRO A 384 -18.27 16.62 -2.64
N ILE A 385 -19.45 16.18 -2.18
CA ILE A 385 -19.85 14.76 -2.20
C ILE A 385 -19.99 14.25 -3.64
N SER A 386 -20.67 15.03 -4.51
CA SER A 386 -20.86 14.66 -5.91
C SER A 386 -19.53 14.58 -6.66
N ILE A 387 -18.60 15.49 -6.35
CA ILE A 387 -17.26 15.48 -6.96
C ILE A 387 -16.47 14.25 -6.48
N LEU A 388 -16.49 13.95 -5.19
CA LEU A 388 -15.75 12.82 -4.65
C LEU A 388 -16.38 11.47 -5.03
N SER A 389 -17.68 11.42 -5.35
CA SER A 389 -18.32 10.19 -5.88
C SER A 389 -17.71 9.75 -7.22
N LEU A 390 -17.08 10.66 -7.99
CA LEU A 390 -16.27 10.30 -9.15
C LEU A 390 -15.13 9.33 -8.80
N ASN A 391 -14.66 9.28 -7.55
CA ASN A 391 -13.64 8.31 -7.14
C ASN A 391 -14.16 6.87 -7.26
N VAL A 392 -15.42 6.64 -6.91
CA VAL A 392 -16.07 5.32 -7.07
C VAL A 392 -16.23 4.97 -8.55
N VAL A 393 -16.66 5.96 -9.37
CA VAL A 393 -16.75 5.79 -10.83
C VAL A 393 -15.38 5.47 -11.42
N ASN A 394 -14.32 6.18 -10.99
CA ASN A 394 -12.95 5.91 -11.38
C ASN A 394 -12.53 4.48 -11.02
N GLY A 395 -12.88 4.00 -9.81
CA GLY A 395 -12.65 2.60 -9.41
C GLY A 395 -13.32 1.59 -10.35
N LEU A 396 -14.56 1.83 -10.75
CA LEU A 396 -15.28 1.00 -11.74
C LEU A 396 -14.61 1.04 -13.12
N LEU A 397 -14.18 2.22 -13.58
CA LEU A 397 -13.48 2.35 -14.87
C LEU A 397 -12.12 1.65 -14.86
N LEU A 398 -11.37 1.76 -13.76
CA LEU A 398 -10.09 1.05 -13.59
C LEU A 398 -10.31 -0.48 -13.58
N PHE A 399 -11.34 -0.96 -12.89
CA PHE A 399 -11.71 -2.37 -12.88
C PHE A 399 -12.08 -2.87 -14.28
N ALA A 400 -12.95 -2.15 -14.99
CA ALA A 400 -13.35 -2.46 -16.36
C ALA A 400 -12.14 -2.42 -17.32
N GLY A 401 -11.25 -1.43 -17.18
CA GLY A 401 -10.01 -1.32 -17.95
C GLY A 401 -9.08 -2.53 -17.72
N ARG A 402 -8.94 -3.01 -16.50
CA ARG A 402 -8.17 -4.22 -16.18
C ARG A 402 -8.75 -5.46 -16.89
N LEU A 403 -10.06 -5.64 -16.83
CA LEU A 403 -10.74 -6.75 -17.49
C LEU A 403 -10.61 -6.67 -19.03
N ALA A 404 -10.73 -5.47 -19.61
CA ALA A 404 -10.55 -5.27 -21.04
C ALA A 404 -9.14 -5.63 -21.51
N VAL A 405 -8.12 -5.22 -20.75
CA VAL A 405 -6.72 -5.56 -21.04
C VAL A 405 -6.49 -7.07 -20.94
N LEU A 406 -6.98 -7.73 -19.89
CA LEU A 406 -6.85 -9.18 -19.71
C LEU A 406 -7.55 -9.95 -20.85
N ARG A 407 -8.74 -9.52 -21.25
CA ARG A 407 -9.45 -10.10 -22.40
C ARG A 407 -8.62 -9.99 -23.67
N HIS A 408 -8.01 -8.84 -23.93
CA HIS A 408 -7.21 -8.61 -25.14
C HIS A 408 -5.89 -9.40 -25.13
N ILE A 409 -5.19 -9.48 -23.99
CA ILE A 409 -3.85 -10.08 -23.90
C ILE A 409 -3.91 -11.61 -23.76
N MET A 410 -4.91 -12.14 -23.03
CA MET A 410 -4.97 -13.54 -22.59
C MET A 410 -6.27 -14.25 -22.97
N GLN A 411 -7.20 -13.60 -23.68
CA GLN A 411 -8.56 -14.12 -23.92
C GLN A 411 -9.28 -14.49 -22.61
N PHE A 412 -9.07 -13.69 -21.55
CA PHE A 412 -9.63 -13.92 -20.23
C PHE A 412 -11.16 -14.02 -20.27
N PRO A 413 -11.80 -15.05 -19.68
CA PRO A 413 -13.24 -15.28 -19.74
C PRO A 413 -14.00 -14.32 -18.79
N VAL A 414 -14.10 -13.05 -19.16
CA VAL A 414 -14.63 -11.93 -18.33
C VAL A 414 -16.02 -12.25 -17.79
N ILE A 415 -16.94 -12.77 -18.63
CA ILE A 415 -18.33 -13.03 -18.22
C ILE A 415 -18.38 -14.12 -17.14
N VAL A 416 -17.58 -15.17 -17.26
CA VAL A 416 -17.50 -16.26 -16.29
C VAL A 416 -16.93 -15.73 -14.97
N TYR A 417 -15.86 -14.92 -15.05
CA TYR A 417 -15.26 -14.28 -13.89
C TYR A 417 -16.27 -13.38 -13.13
N LEU A 418 -16.96 -12.49 -13.85
CA LEU A 418 -17.97 -11.61 -13.26
C LEU A 418 -19.09 -12.42 -12.58
N LYS A 419 -19.61 -13.46 -13.23
CA LYS A 419 -20.61 -14.32 -12.63
C LYS A 419 -20.12 -15.00 -11.34
N ARG A 420 -18.90 -15.57 -11.34
CA ARG A 420 -18.36 -16.29 -10.19
C ARG A 420 -18.01 -15.37 -9.02
N VAL A 421 -17.48 -14.17 -9.28
CA VAL A 421 -17.03 -13.25 -8.23
C VAL A 421 -18.16 -12.35 -7.77
N PHE A 422 -18.88 -11.68 -8.70
CA PHE A 422 -19.86 -10.66 -8.33
C PHE A 422 -21.22 -11.21 -7.94
N VAL A 423 -21.67 -12.35 -8.44
CA VAL A 423 -22.94 -12.94 -7.98
C VAL A 423 -22.83 -13.32 -6.52
N SER A 424 -21.73 -13.99 -6.11
CA SER A 424 -21.52 -14.31 -4.70
C SER A 424 -21.34 -13.06 -3.84
N ALA A 425 -20.66 -12.03 -4.38
CA ALA A 425 -20.48 -10.75 -3.72
C ALA A 425 -21.81 -10.00 -3.52
N LEU A 426 -22.69 -10.03 -4.51
CA LEU A 426 -23.99 -9.36 -4.45
C LEU A 426 -24.88 -9.99 -3.37
N TYR A 427 -24.91 -11.32 -3.28
CA TYR A 427 -25.63 -12.02 -2.21
C TYR A 427 -25.11 -11.63 -0.83
N SER A 428 -23.79 -11.56 -0.63
CA SER A 428 -23.22 -11.14 0.65
C SER A 428 -23.58 -9.70 0.99
N LEU A 429 -23.49 -8.78 0.04
CA LEU A 429 -23.85 -7.37 0.25
C LEU A 429 -25.35 -7.21 0.59
N LEU A 430 -26.23 -7.96 -0.07
CA LEU A 430 -27.66 -7.90 0.16
C LEU A 430 -28.03 -8.42 1.56
N LEU A 431 -27.43 -9.53 1.98
CA LEU A 431 -27.59 -10.05 3.33
C LEU A 431 -27.05 -9.08 4.38
N LEU A 432 -25.86 -8.52 4.17
CA LEU A 432 -25.26 -7.55 5.08
C LEU A 432 -26.11 -6.27 5.18
N PHE A 433 -26.65 -5.79 4.06
CA PHE A 433 -27.54 -4.62 4.05
C PHE A 433 -28.81 -4.88 4.89
N LEU A 434 -29.47 -6.04 4.70
CA LEU A 434 -30.66 -6.42 5.49
C LEU A 434 -30.35 -6.50 6.99
N PHE A 435 -29.23 -7.12 7.36
CA PHE A 435 -28.80 -7.19 8.75
C PHE A 435 -28.37 -5.84 9.31
N GLY A 436 -27.74 -4.98 8.49
CA GLY A 436 -27.36 -3.62 8.86
C GLY A 436 -28.58 -2.80 9.28
N VAL A 437 -29.61 -2.79 8.44
CA VAL A 437 -30.89 -2.13 8.75
C VAL A 437 -31.51 -2.69 10.02
N PHE A 438 -31.45 -4.00 10.25
CA PHE A 438 -31.97 -4.62 11.47
C PHE A 438 -31.19 -4.18 12.74
N ILE A 439 -29.85 -4.10 12.66
CA ILE A 439 -29.01 -3.64 13.79
C ILE A 439 -29.27 -2.16 14.08
N GLU A 440 -29.39 -1.32 13.06
CA GLU A 440 -29.63 0.11 13.21
C GLU A 440 -30.98 0.41 13.86
N ASN A 441 -32.03 -0.33 13.47
CA ASN A 441 -33.39 -0.19 14.03
C ASN A 441 -33.55 -0.84 15.42
N GLY A 442 -32.74 -1.90 15.71
CA GLY A 442 -32.86 -2.66 16.96
C GLY A 442 -32.10 -2.08 18.14
N ILE A 443 -31.05 -1.32 17.88
CA ILE A 443 -30.17 -0.75 18.92
C ILE A 443 -30.12 0.78 18.73
N SER A 444 -31.02 1.50 19.38
CA SER A 444 -31.04 2.95 19.40
C SER A 444 -30.23 3.47 20.59
N GLY A 445 -29.19 4.28 20.34
CA GLY A 445 -28.38 4.93 21.37
C GLY A 445 -27.02 5.40 20.83
N GLU A 446 -26.52 6.53 21.32
CA GLU A 446 -25.24 7.14 20.92
C GLU A 446 -24.12 6.91 21.93
N ASN A 447 -24.32 6.06 22.93
CA ASN A 447 -23.31 5.80 23.95
C ASN A 447 -22.18 4.89 23.42
N SER A 448 -20.96 5.08 23.96
CA SER A 448 -19.78 4.26 23.58
C SER A 448 -20.02 2.76 23.75
N ILE A 449 -20.86 2.34 24.71
CA ILE A 449 -21.22 0.94 24.94
C ILE A 449 -22.11 0.43 23.80
N THR A 450 -23.10 1.19 23.36
CA THR A 450 -23.98 0.81 22.24
C THR A 450 -23.21 0.73 20.94
N LEU A 451 -22.22 1.58 20.72
CA LEU A 451 -21.30 1.51 19.58
C LEU A 451 -20.48 0.22 19.58
N LEU A 452 -19.90 -0.16 20.73
CA LEU A 452 -19.16 -1.41 20.86
C LEU A 452 -20.04 -2.64 20.59
N ILE A 453 -21.27 -2.62 21.08
CA ILE A 453 -22.26 -3.69 20.84
C ILE A 453 -22.59 -3.77 19.33
N ARG A 454 -22.85 -2.62 18.67
CA ARG A 454 -23.10 -2.57 17.21
C ARG A 454 -21.92 -3.08 16.41
N LEU A 455 -20.70 -2.68 16.74
CA LEU A 455 -19.48 -3.17 16.10
C LEU A 455 -19.30 -4.68 16.26
N PHE A 456 -19.54 -5.19 17.46
CA PHE A 456 -19.42 -6.62 17.75
C PHE A 456 -20.49 -7.43 17.00
N LEU A 457 -21.76 -7.01 17.05
CA LEU A 457 -22.85 -7.67 16.33
C LEU A 457 -22.68 -7.61 14.81
N SER A 458 -22.30 -6.46 14.26
CA SER A 458 -22.02 -6.36 12.83
C SER A 458 -20.84 -7.24 12.40
N GLY A 459 -19.82 -7.38 13.24
CA GLY A 459 -18.72 -8.32 13.04
C GLY A 459 -19.17 -9.78 13.04
N ILE A 460 -20.02 -10.19 13.98
CA ILE A 460 -20.60 -11.55 14.03
C ILE A 460 -21.43 -11.83 12.77
N VAL A 461 -22.29 -10.90 12.38
CA VAL A 461 -23.13 -11.05 11.18
C VAL A 461 -22.27 -11.27 9.94
N VAL A 462 -21.19 -10.51 9.81
CA VAL A 462 -20.25 -10.68 8.70
C VAL A 462 -19.62 -12.07 8.73
N LEU A 463 -19.16 -12.55 9.89
CA LEU A 463 -18.58 -13.90 10.03
C LEU A 463 -19.59 -15.01 9.69
N VAL A 464 -20.86 -14.87 10.10
CA VAL A 464 -21.92 -15.79 9.74
C VAL A 464 -22.18 -15.81 8.23
N VAL A 465 -22.27 -14.64 7.61
CA VAL A 465 -22.44 -14.53 6.14
C VAL A 465 -21.25 -15.17 5.42
N LEU A 466 -20.02 -14.97 5.90
CA LEU A 466 -18.82 -15.61 5.35
C LEU A 466 -18.86 -17.12 5.45
N TYR A 467 -19.29 -17.66 6.59
CA TYR A 467 -19.41 -19.10 6.80
C TYR A 467 -20.40 -19.73 5.82
N PHE A 468 -21.56 -19.11 5.61
CA PHE A 468 -22.54 -19.57 4.61
C PHE A 468 -22.00 -19.51 3.18
N LEU A 469 -21.24 -18.47 2.83
CA LEU A 469 -20.63 -18.33 1.51
C LEU A 469 -19.45 -19.30 1.27
N TYR A 470 -18.78 -19.73 2.34
CA TYR A 470 -17.76 -20.77 2.24
C TYR A 470 -18.35 -22.16 1.95
N LEU A 471 -19.57 -22.41 2.44
CA LEU A 471 -20.30 -23.66 2.21
C LEU A 471 -20.98 -23.74 0.82
N MET A 472 -21.19 -22.61 0.15
CA MET A 472 -21.68 -22.50 -1.25
C MET A 472 -20.53 -22.46 -2.24
#